data_bea10eab3d363647ee25f9d602d1ac4e
#
_entry.id   bea10eab3d363647ee25f9d602d1ac4e
#
_cell.length_a   1.000
_cell.length_b   1.000
_cell.length_c   1.000
_cell.angle_alpha   90.00
_cell.angle_beta   90.00
_cell.angle_gamma   90.00
#
_symmetry.space_group_name_H-M   'P 1'
#
loop_
_entity.id
_entity.type
_entity.pdbx_description
1 polymer ?
#
loop_
_entity_poly.entity_id
_entity_poly.type
_entity_poly.pdbx_seq_one_letter_code
_entity_poly.pdbx_strand_id
1 'polypeptide(L)'
;MPLFRRKPRPVPPPSAGLPSGEEVERAVEATLVQGKTAMRGALYMTNRRLLFEARAGDARWLAVPWTEVKSAGLYPRPNMPMGAHGQGRLSLFVETTAGEHIWWDFGDRDEQEWLPLVRERAAAASTVATDEEA
;
A
#
# COMPACT_ATOMS: atom_id res chain seq x y z
N MET A 1 -20.93 -11.86 -20.78
CA MET A 1 -20.59 -12.98 -19.93
C MET A 1 -19.16 -12.83 -19.39
N PRO A 2 -18.97 -12.86 -18.09
CA PRO A 2 -17.66 -12.56 -17.53
C PRO A 2 -16.74 -13.79 -17.50
N LEU A 3 -16.61 -14.45 -18.63
CA LEU A 3 -15.74 -15.63 -18.75
C LEU A 3 -14.28 -15.32 -18.43
N PHE A 4 -13.90 -14.05 -18.57
CA PHE A 4 -12.50 -13.65 -18.39
C PHE A 4 -12.27 -12.89 -17.09
N ARG A 5 -13.28 -12.84 -16.24
CA ARG A 5 -13.10 -12.26 -14.92
C ARG A 5 -12.21 -13.19 -14.11
N ARG A 6 -10.94 -12.84 -14.02
CA ARG A 6 -10.04 -13.58 -13.14
C ARG A 6 -10.51 -13.38 -11.72
N LYS A 7 -10.71 -14.48 -11.02
CA LYS A 7 -10.87 -14.40 -9.56
C LYS A 7 -9.59 -13.81 -8.99
N PRO A 8 -9.71 -12.83 -8.08
CA PRO A 8 -8.51 -12.32 -7.42
C PRO A 8 -7.77 -13.51 -6.80
N ARG A 9 -6.48 -13.60 -7.08
CA ARG A 9 -5.68 -14.63 -6.44
C ARG A 9 -5.59 -14.29 -4.95
N PRO A 10 -5.85 -15.27 -4.07
CA PRO A 10 -5.64 -15.01 -2.66
C PRO A 10 -4.18 -14.65 -2.41
N VAL A 11 -3.96 -13.58 -1.69
CA VAL A 11 -2.62 -13.17 -1.31
C VAL A 11 -2.20 -14.01 -0.12
N PRO A 12 -1.05 -14.70 -0.19
CA PRO A 12 -0.60 -15.47 0.97
C PRO A 12 -0.28 -14.55 2.15
N PRO A 13 -0.35 -15.07 3.39
CA PRO A 13 0.03 -14.26 4.55
C PRO A 13 1.50 -13.86 4.48
N PRO A 14 1.91 -12.82 5.24
CA PRO A 14 3.30 -12.41 5.27
C PRO A 14 4.21 -13.56 5.67
N SER A 15 5.31 -13.75 4.94
CA SER A 15 6.18 -14.90 5.14
C SER A 15 6.91 -14.88 6.49
N ALA A 16 7.20 -13.70 7.01
CA ALA A 16 7.89 -13.55 8.29
C ALA A 16 6.96 -13.64 9.50
N GLY A 17 5.66 -13.78 9.27
CA GLY A 17 4.70 -13.71 10.36
C GLY A 17 4.54 -12.30 10.90
N LEU A 18 3.64 -12.12 11.85
CA LEU A 18 3.38 -10.82 12.45
C LEU A 18 3.58 -10.89 13.96
N PRO A 19 4.03 -9.78 14.59
CA PRO A 19 4.06 -9.71 16.04
C PRO A 19 2.69 -9.98 16.67
N SER A 20 2.70 -10.43 17.90
CA SER A 20 1.46 -10.67 18.64
C SER A 20 0.61 -9.40 18.69
N GLY A 21 -0.67 -9.53 18.38
CA GLY A 21 -1.60 -8.43 18.37
C GLY A 21 -1.69 -7.66 17.06
N GLU A 22 -0.85 -7.99 16.10
CA GLU A 22 -0.95 -7.40 14.76
C GLU A 22 -1.72 -8.34 13.84
N GLU A 23 -2.73 -7.81 13.15
CA GLU A 23 -3.59 -8.59 12.27
C GLU A 23 -3.68 -7.95 10.90
N VAL A 24 -3.67 -8.77 9.85
CA VAL A 24 -3.91 -8.32 8.49
C VAL A 24 -5.40 -8.09 8.30
N GLU A 25 -5.75 -6.88 7.90
CA GLU A 25 -7.13 -6.51 7.62
C GLU A 25 -7.45 -6.61 6.13
N ARG A 26 -6.48 -6.30 5.29
CA ARG A 26 -6.60 -6.39 3.84
C ARG A 26 -5.26 -6.74 3.23
N ALA A 27 -5.30 -7.41 2.09
CA ALA A 27 -4.10 -7.75 1.33
C ALA A 27 -4.39 -7.64 -0.16
N VAL A 28 -3.40 -7.21 -0.92
CA VAL A 28 -3.53 -7.06 -2.37
C VAL A 28 -2.16 -7.24 -3.03
N GLU A 29 -2.14 -7.79 -4.23
CA GLU A 29 -0.92 -7.74 -5.05
C GLU A 29 -0.73 -6.32 -5.56
N ALA A 30 0.49 -5.82 -5.45
CA ALA A 30 0.80 -4.46 -5.83
C ALA A 30 2.23 -4.35 -6.35
N THR A 31 2.46 -3.34 -7.17
CA THR A 31 3.81 -2.94 -7.55
C THR A 31 4.17 -1.72 -6.72
N LEU A 32 5.23 -1.86 -5.93
CA LEU A 32 5.80 -0.74 -5.18
C LEU A 32 6.66 0.08 -6.13
N VAL A 33 6.42 1.38 -6.17
CA VAL A 33 7.27 2.32 -6.90
C VAL A 33 7.81 3.35 -5.91
N GLN A 34 9.13 3.38 -5.78
CA GLN A 34 9.81 4.31 -4.89
C GLN A 34 11.10 4.76 -5.58
N GLY A 35 11.17 6.05 -5.92
CA GLY A 35 12.27 6.57 -6.71
C GLY A 35 12.35 5.86 -8.06
N LYS A 36 13.48 5.26 -8.36
CA LYS A 36 13.69 4.51 -9.60
C LYS A 36 13.41 3.01 -9.46
N THR A 37 12.97 2.59 -8.28
CA THR A 37 12.75 1.18 -7.98
C THR A 37 11.29 0.83 -8.19
N ALA A 38 11.04 -0.27 -8.88
CA ALA A 38 9.71 -0.86 -9.01
C ALA A 38 9.80 -2.34 -8.67
N MET A 39 8.97 -2.79 -7.73
CA MET A 39 8.99 -4.18 -7.27
C MET A 39 7.58 -4.70 -7.13
N ARG A 40 7.33 -5.91 -7.65
CA ARG A 40 6.06 -6.61 -7.41
C ARG A 40 6.12 -7.34 -6.09
N GLY A 41 4.98 -7.36 -5.44
CA GLY A 41 4.85 -8.08 -4.18
C GLY A 41 3.44 -8.01 -3.64
N ALA A 42 3.32 -8.15 -2.34
CA ALA A 42 2.05 -8.10 -1.63
C ALA A 42 2.05 -6.91 -0.67
N LEU A 43 0.99 -6.12 -0.73
CA LEU A 43 0.77 -5.03 0.21
C LEU A 43 -0.31 -5.47 1.20
N TYR A 44 0.01 -5.35 2.47
CA TYR A 44 -0.87 -5.69 3.57
C TYR A 44 -1.28 -4.45 4.33
N MET A 45 -2.55 -4.33 4.63
CA MET A 45 -3.06 -3.35 5.57
C MET A 45 -3.28 -4.07 6.90
N THR A 46 -2.49 -3.70 7.91
CA THR A 46 -2.66 -4.27 9.24
C THR A 46 -3.24 -3.21 10.18
N ASN A 47 -3.57 -3.61 11.38
CA ASN A 47 -4.03 -2.66 12.40
C ASN A 47 -2.92 -1.72 12.88
N ARG A 48 -1.66 -1.93 12.47
CA ARG A 48 -0.51 -1.12 12.92
C ARG A 48 0.24 -0.40 11.81
N ARG A 49 0.16 -0.91 10.55
CA ARG A 49 1.01 -0.38 9.48
C ARG A 49 0.54 -0.83 8.10
N LEU A 50 1.08 -0.16 7.09
CA LEU A 50 1.14 -0.71 5.76
C LEU A 50 2.42 -1.54 5.66
N LEU A 51 2.32 -2.76 5.21
CA LEU A 51 3.44 -3.68 5.13
C LEU A 51 3.54 -4.22 3.70
N PHE A 52 4.68 -4.04 3.07
CA PHE A 52 4.91 -4.55 1.73
C PHE A 52 5.99 -5.62 1.77
N GLU A 53 5.73 -6.74 1.13
CA GLU A 53 6.68 -7.84 0.97
C GLU A 53 6.93 -8.09 -0.50
N ALA A 54 8.16 -7.90 -0.95
CA ALA A 54 8.52 -8.14 -2.34
C ALA A 54 8.49 -9.65 -2.65
N ARG A 55 8.01 -9.99 -3.86
CA ARG A 55 7.78 -11.37 -4.26
C ARG A 55 9.06 -12.08 -4.71
N ALA A 56 10.01 -11.36 -5.26
CA ALA A 56 11.17 -11.98 -5.86
C ALA A 56 12.36 -12.01 -4.91
N GLY A 57 12.90 -13.21 -4.69
CA GLY A 57 14.24 -13.55 -4.22
C GLY A 57 14.90 -12.78 -3.08
N ASP A 58 14.81 -11.49 -3.06
CA ASP A 58 15.26 -10.68 -1.95
C ASP A 58 14.07 -10.42 -1.04
N ALA A 59 14.14 -10.90 0.18
CA ALA A 59 13.12 -10.64 1.19
C ALA A 59 13.16 -9.16 1.58
N ARG A 60 12.77 -8.29 0.66
CA ARG A 60 12.69 -6.86 0.93
C ARG A 60 11.32 -6.52 1.49
N TRP A 61 11.36 -5.84 2.59
CA TRP A 61 10.18 -5.39 3.30
C TRP A 61 10.17 -3.88 3.34
N LEU A 62 9.00 -3.32 3.18
CA LEU A 62 8.79 -1.92 3.49
C LEU A 62 7.62 -1.84 4.45
N ALA A 63 7.85 -1.24 5.60
CA ALA A 63 6.82 -1.06 6.60
C ALA A 63 6.62 0.43 6.84
N VAL A 64 5.36 0.88 6.77
CA VAL A 64 5.00 2.26 7.07
C VAL A 64 3.96 2.24 8.19
N PRO A 65 4.38 2.43 9.44
CA PRO A 65 3.44 2.54 10.55
C PRO A 65 2.43 3.64 10.29
N TRP A 66 1.22 3.48 10.77
CA TRP A 66 0.18 4.48 10.53
C TRP A 66 0.56 5.86 11.07
N THR A 67 1.35 5.91 12.13
CA THR A 67 1.86 7.17 12.68
C THR A 67 2.84 7.89 11.76
N GLU A 68 3.42 7.19 10.80
CA GLU A 68 4.37 7.76 9.83
C GLU A 68 3.72 8.13 8.50
N VAL A 69 2.43 7.91 8.34
CA VAL A 69 1.70 8.35 7.15
C VAL A 69 1.29 9.80 7.36
N LYS A 70 1.91 10.70 6.61
CA LYS A 70 1.59 12.12 6.65
C LYS A 70 0.35 12.42 5.80
N SER A 71 0.30 11.87 4.58
CA SER A 71 -0.82 12.05 3.67
C SER A 71 -0.93 10.87 2.74
N ALA A 72 -2.11 10.67 2.17
CA ALA A 72 -2.37 9.64 1.18
C ALA A 72 -3.33 10.16 0.12
N GLY A 73 -3.21 9.66 -1.09
CA GLY A 73 -4.07 10.06 -2.18
C GLY A 73 -4.00 9.07 -3.34
N LEU A 74 -4.75 9.38 -4.38
CA LEU A 74 -4.70 8.63 -5.63
C LEU A 74 -4.18 9.58 -6.70
N TYR A 75 -3.06 9.23 -7.30
CA TYR A 75 -2.43 10.07 -8.31
C TYR A 75 -1.82 9.19 -9.39
N PRO A 76 -1.69 9.70 -10.63
CA PRO A 76 -0.88 9.02 -11.64
C PRO A 76 0.55 8.90 -11.14
N ARG A 77 1.10 7.68 -11.18
CA ARG A 77 2.48 7.52 -10.74
C ARG A 77 3.44 8.17 -11.71
N PRO A 78 4.57 8.73 -11.22
CA PRO A 78 5.56 9.34 -12.09
C PRO A 78 6.20 8.29 -13.02
N ASN A 79 6.67 8.75 -14.18
CA ASN A 79 7.39 7.92 -15.15
C ASN A 79 6.56 6.78 -15.77
N MET A 80 5.23 6.89 -15.74
CA MET A 80 4.38 5.99 -16.50
C MET A 80 4.54 6.28 -17.98
N PRO A 81 4.71 5.25 -18.84
CA PRO A 81 4.72 5.46 -20.27
C PRO A 81 3.40 6.08 -20.72
N MET A 82 3.51 7.16 -21.47
CA MET A 82 2.34 7.81 -22.06
C MET A 82 1.73 6.89 -23.12
N GLY A 83 0.42 6.80 -23.12
CA GLY A 83 -0.35 6.21 -24.20
C GLY A 83 -0.57 4.72 -24.15
N ALA A 84 -0.03 4.01 -23.23
CA ALA A 84 -0.33 2.60 -23.09
C ALA A 84 -1.35 2.38 -21.97
N HIS A 85 -1.28 1.26 -21.30
CA HIS A 85 -2.25 0.85 -20.29
C HIS A 85 -2.26 1.69 -19.02
N GLY A 86 -1.38 2.67 -18.90
CA GLY A 86 -1.27 3.50 -17.72
C GLY A 86 -2.07 4.79 -17.74
N GLN A 87 -2.61 5.17 -18.89
CA GLN A 87 -3.31 6.44 -19.02
C GLN A 87 -4.63 6.43 -18.24
N GLY A 88 -4.80 7.39 -17.34
CA GLY A 88 -5.97 7.47 -16.46
C GLY A 88 -5.90 6.54 -15.25
N ARG A 89 -4.83 5.79 -15.11
CA ARG A 89 -4.65 4.87 -13.99
C ARG A 89 -4.05 5.58 -12.81
N LEU A 90 -4.72 5.47 -11.68
CA LEU A 90 -4.26 6.10 -10.44
C LEU A 90 -3.64 5.05 -9.54
N SER A 91 -2.55 5.41 -8.89
CA SER A 91 -1.88 4.57 -7.91
C SER A 91 -2.15 5.12 -6.52
N LEU A 92 -2.10 4.27 -5.52
CA LEU A 92 -2.16 4.71 -4.14
C LEU A 92 -0.83 5.36 -3.79
N PHE A 93 -0.89 6.62 -3.39
CA PHE A 93 0.27 7.42 -3.02
C PHE A 93 0.26 7.67 -1.52
N VAL A 94 1.41 7.52 -0.89
CA VAL A 94 1.61 7.83 0.52
C VAL A 94 2.84 8.70 0.65
N GLU A 95 2.69 9.81 1.36
CA GLU A 95 3.81 10.61 1.80
C GLU A 95 4.05 10.31 3.28
N THR A 96 5.30 10.01 3.64
CA THR A 96 5.66 9.74 5.03
C THR A 96 6.05 11.01 5.76
N THR A 97 6.09 10.94 7.08
CA THR A 97 6.55 12.05 7.91
C THR A 97 8.02 12.39 7.67
N ALA A 98 8.78 11.44 7.13
CA ALA A 98 10.17 11.68 6.74
C ALA A 98 10.31 12.32 5.36
N GLY A 99 9.21 12.56 4.67
CA GLY A 99 9.21 13.17 3.33
C GLY A 99 9.38 12.18 2.20
N GLU A 100 9.31 10.89 2.46
CA GLU A 100 9.40 9.88 1.43
C GLU A 100 8.07 9.78 0.67
N HIS A 101 8.15 9.57 -0.63
CA HIS A 101 7.00 9.38 -1.51
C HIS A 101 6.96 7.93 -1.97
N ILE A 102 5.86 7.26 -1.72
CA ILE A 102 5.70 5.84 -2.00
C ILE A 102 4.43 5.65 -2.83
N TRP A 103 4.55 4.88 -3.90
CA TRP A 103 3.45 4.61 -4.81
C TRP A 103 3.20 3.12 -4.85
N TRP A 104 1.92 2.72 -4.78
CA TRP A 104 1.53 1.33 -5.00
C TRP A 104 0.50 1.26 -6.11
N ASP A 105 0.82 0.48 -7.14
CA ASP A 105 -0.08 0.20 -8.26
C ASP A 105 -0.66 -1.19 -8.06
N PHE A 106 -1.97 -1.28 -7.86
CA PHE A 106 -2.63 -2.56 -7.63
C PHE A 106 -3.00 -3.29 -8.92
N GLY A 107 -2.88 -2.63 -10.06
CA GLY A 107 -3.20 -3.23 -11.35
C GLY A 107 -4.69 -3.29 -11.66
N ASP A 108 -5.53 -3.02 -10.70
CA ASP A 108 -6.98 -2.94 -10.85
C ASP A 108 -7.52 -1.69 -10.15
N ARG A 109 -8.73 -1.71 -9.67
CA ARG A 109 -9.37 -0.50 -9.12
C ARG A 109 -9.50 -0.49 -7.59
N ASP A 110 -8.86 -1.42 -6.92
CA ASP A 110 -8.99 -1.55 -5.47
C ASP A 110 -8.35 -0.40 -4.71
N GLU A 111 -7.49 0.38 -5.38
CA GLU A 111 -6.91 1.58 -4.78
C GLU A 111 -7.98 2.54 -4.24
N GLN A 112 -9.10 2.65 -4.95
CA GLN A 112 -10.19 3.52 -4.52
C GLN A 112 -10.85 3.04 -3.23
N GLU A 113 -10.85 1.74 -3.00
CA GLU A 113 -11.37 1.18 -1.75
C GLU A 113 -10.39 1.34 -0.61
N TRP A 114 -9.10 1.27 -0.91
CA TRP A 114 -8.06 1.35 0.10
C TRP A 114 -7.84 2.76 0.62
N LEU A 115 -8.00 3.77 -0.23
CA LEU A 115 -7.67 5.14 0.15
C LEU A 115 -8.40 5.65 1.39
N PRO A 116 -9.75 5.54 1.49
CA PRO A 116 -10.44 6.02 2.69
C PRO A 116 -10.01 5.24 3.93
N LEU A 117 -9.71 3.95 3.79
CA LEU A 117 -9.25 3.13 4.92
C LEU A 117 -7.86 3.54 5.38
N VAL A 118 -6.95 3.81 4.44
CA VAL A 118 -5.60 4.30 4.76
C VAL A 118 -5.68 5.63 5.50
N ARG A 119 -6.50 6.55 5.00
CA ARG A 119 -6.69 7.86 5.64
C ARG A 119 -7.29 7.75 7.03
N GLU A 120 -8.25 6.86 7.20
CA GLU A 120 -8.89 6.62 8.50
C GLU A 120 -7.90 6.07 9.51
N ARG A 121 -7.10 5.09 9.11
CA ARG A 121 -6.08 4.51 9.97
C ARG A 121 -5.00 5.52 10.37
N ALA A 122 -4.55 6.30 9.41
CA ALA A 122 -3.54 7.33 9.66
C ALA A 122 -4.07 8.41 10.60
N ALA A 123 -5.30 8.85 10.42
CA ALA A 123 -5.93 9.85 11.27
C ALA A 123 -6.11 9.33 12.69
N ALA A 124 -6.54 8.09 12.86
CA ALA A 124 -6.70 7.46 14.17
C ALA A 124 -5.36 7.36 14.92
N ALA A 125 -4.30 6.96 14.21
CA ALA A 125 -2.98 6.85 14.80
C ALA A 125 -2.42 8.22 15.22
N SER A 126 -2.65 9.25 14.40
CA SER A 126 -2.22 10.61 14.69
C SER A 126 -2.94 11.17 15.94
N THR A 127 -4.23 10.90 16.08
CA THR A 127 -5.01 11.33 17.23
C THR A 127 -4.48 10.67 18.51
N VAL A 128 -4.21 9.37 18.47
CA VAL A 128 -3.65 8.64 19.62
C VAL A 128 -2.29 9.21 20.01
N ALA A 129 -1.42 9.45 19.04
CA ALA A 129 -0.10 10.02 19.30
C ALA A 129 -0.19 11.41 19.92
N THR A 130 -1.13 12.25 19.48
CA THR A 130 -1.35 13.58 20.06
C THR A 130 -1.85 13.49 21.48
N ASP A 131 -2.75 12.55 21.77
CA ASP A 131 -3.26 12.36 23.13
C ASP A 131 -2.17 11.87 24.07
N GLU A 132 -1.26 11.04 23.62
CA GLU A 132 -0.12 10.58 24.43
C GLU A 132 0.86 11.69 24.74
N GLU A 133 1.02 12.66 23.85
CA GLU A 133 1.91 13.81 24.07
C GLU A 133 1.30 14.86 25.01
N ALA A 134 0.01 14.83 25.15
CA ALA A 134 -0.68 15.73 26.04
C ALA A 134 -0.64 15.22 27.47
#